data_e2253019eeeca4420a4ba973be348f33
#
_entry.id   e2253019eeeca4420a4ba973be348f33
#
_cell.length_a   1.000
_cell.length_b   1.000
_cell.length_c   1.000
_cell.angle_alpha   90.00
_cell.angle_beta   90.00
_cell.angle_gamma   90.00
#
_symmetry.space_group_name_H-M   'P 1'
#
loop_
_entity.id
_entity.type
_entity.pdbx_description
1 polymer ?
#
loop_
_entity_poly.entity_id
_entity_poly.type
_entity_poly.pdbx_seq_one_letter_code
_entity_poly.pdbx_strand_id
1 'polypeptide(L)'
;MKTTFYMKPLVTAAALAFSVAAFAAPWTVVPETSSVGFVGTQQGTKFNGRFQTFTAQIDLDAADPTKGSIVGTVKLDSVNTRDSDRDASLLDKDWFNAKQYPEAKFESQKIEKTADGYVANGNLTLKGTTKPAAMKFTLDGSGATAKFAGTLTINRFDFNVGEGWNDTSWVAQDVAVDIKLDLKK
;
A
#
# COMPACT_ATOMS: atom_id res chain seq x y z
N MET A 1 1.95 -32.06 -79.20
CA MET A 1 2.56 -32.20 -77.87
C MET A 1 2.25 -30.95 -77.09
N LYS A 2 1.28 -31.00 -76.20
CA LYS A 2 0.90 -29.81 -75.27
C LYS A 2 1.37 -30.15 -73.91
N THR A 3 2.37 -29.42 -73.39
CA THR A 3 2.94 -29.57 -72.06
C THR A 3 2.20 -28.64 -71.13
N THR A 4 1.44 -29.19 -70.20
CA THR A 4 0.69 -28.46 -69.17
C THR A 4 1.57 -28.30 -67.93
N PHE A 5 1.94 -27.05 -67.60
CA PHE A 5 2.66 -26.72 -66.37
C PHE A 5 1.65 -26.58 -65.22
N TYR A 6 1.76 -27.43 -64.17
CA TYR A 6 1.04 -27.27 -62.90
C TYR A 6 1.88 -26.45 -61.98
N MET A 7 1.43 -25.20 -61.68
CA MET A 7 1.95 -24.39 -60.56
C MET A 7 1.31 -24.86 -59.26
N LYS A 8 2.12 -25.32 -58.32
CA LYS A 8 1.71 -25.60 -56.94
C LYS A 8 1.62 -24.30 -56.17
N PRO A 9 0.52 -24.02 -55.40
CA PRO A 9 0.46 -22.84 -54.54
C PRO A 9 1.35 -23.05 -53.32
N LEU A 10 2.22 -22.08 -53.06
CA LEU A 10 3.05 -21.98 -51.85
C LEU A 10 2.15 -21.42 -50.73
N VAL A 11 1.73 -22.26 -49.78
CA VAL A 11 0.99 -21.83 -48.59
C VAL A 11 2.02 -21.34 -47.57
N THR A 12 2.15 -20.03 -47.45
CA THR A 12 2.97 -19.41 -46.41
C THR A 12 2.15 -19.37 -45.09
N ALA A 13 2.46 -20.26 -44.17
CA ALA A 13 1.90 -20.24 -42.83
C ALA A 13 2.55 -19.11 -42.05
N ALA A 14 1.82 -18.01 -41.81
CA ALA A 14 2.21 -16.95 -40.90
C ALA A 14 2.00 -17.43 -39.46
N ALA A 15 3.08 -17.74 -38.74
CA ALA A 15 3.04 -18.03 -37.32
C ALA A 15 2.82 -16.72 -36.53
N LEU A 16 1.63 -16.52 -36.02
CA LEU A 16 1.31 -15.47 -35.05
C LEU A 16 1.97 -15.84 -33.71
N ALA A 17 3.09 -15.20 -33.38
CA ALA A 17 3.70 -15.29 -32.09
C ALA A 17 2.85 -14.47 -31.08
N PHE A 18 2.04 -15.13 -30.26
CA PHE A 18 1.41 -14.52 -29.12
C PHE A 18 2.49 -14.28 -28.06
N SER A 19 2.90 -13.02 -27.89
CA SER A 19 3.70 -12.61 -26.72
C SER A 19 2.81 -12.71 -25.48
N VAL A 20 2.99 -13.77 -24.70
CA VAL A 20 2.41 -13.85 -23.35
C VAL A 20 3.18 -12.83 -22.51
N ALA A 21 2.53 -11.75 -22.11
CA ALA A 21 3.09 -10.84 -21.11
C ALA A 21 3.28 -11.65 -19.82
N ALA A 22 4.51 -11.92 -19.46
CA ALA A 22 4.84 -12.54 -18.20
C ALA A 22 4.56 -11.50 -17.11
N PHE A 23 3.43 -11.62 -16.41
CA PHE A 23 3.20 -10.87 -15.17
C PHE A 23 4.24 -11.35 -14.16
N ALA A 24 4.97 -10.41 -13.56
CA ALA A 24 5.86 -10.74 -12.45
C ALA A 24 5.02 -11.36 -11.34
N ALA A 25 5.50 -12.45 -10.74
CA ALA A 25 4.81 -13.06 -9.60
C ALA A 25 4.68 -12.02 -8.47
N PRO A 26 3.51 -11.94 -7.81
CA PRO A 26 3.29 -10.99 -6.71
C PRO A 26 4.28 -11.26 -5.57
N TRP A 27 4.66 -10.21 -4.87
CA TRP A 27 5.50 -10.32 -3.70
C TRP A 27 4.71 -10.84 -2.51
N THR A 28 5.34 -11.71 -1.73
CA THR A 28 4.84 -12.18 -0.43
C THR A 28 5.51 -11.39 0.68
N VAL A 29 4.74 -10.80 1.58
CA VAL A 29 5.25 -10.10 2.78
C VAL A 29 5.76 -11.14 3.78
N VAL A 30 6.91 -10.83 4.43
CA VAL A 30 7.45 -11.58 5.57
C VAL A 30 7.02 -10.84 6.84
N PRO A 31 5.95 -11.27 7.54
CA PRO A 31 5.35 -10.50 8.63
C PRO A 31 6.29 -10.26 9.81
N GLU A 32 7.15 -11.23 10.11
CA GLU A 32 8.05 -11.24 11.28
C GLU A 32 9.07 -10.09 11.24
N THR A 33 9.45 -9.65 10.04
CA THR A 33 10.44 -8.57 9.82
C THR A 33 9.81 -7.31 9.21
N SER A 34 8.49 -7.32 9.04
CA SER A 34 7.72 -6.21 8.46
C SER A 34 6.96 -5.42 9.54
N SER A 35 6.64 -4.17 9.25
CA SER A 35 5.89 -3.33 10.18
C SER A 35 5.06 -2.26 9.46
N VAL A 36 3.92 -1.94 10.04
CA VAL A 36 3.10 -0.76 9.71
C VAL A 36 2.95 0.04 10.99
N GLY A 37 3.57 1.22 11.03
CA GLY A 37 3.61 2.10 12.18
C GLY A 37 3.09 3.49 11.88
N PHE A 38 2.95 4.29 12.93
CA PHE A 38 2.61 5.69 12.83
C PHE A 38 3.24 6.50 13.95
N VAL A 39 3.37 7.80 13.71
CA VAL A 39 3.80 8.77 14.71
C VAL A 39 2.69 9.79 14.89
N GLY A 40 2.16 9.84 16.10
CA GLY A 40 1.25 10.88 16.53
C GLY A 40 1.96 11.86 17.47
N THR A 41 1.31 13.00 17.76
CA THR A 41 1.80 13.99 18.74
C THR A 41 0.68 14.32 19.70
N GLN A 42 0.96 14.17 20.99
CA GLN A 42 0.05 14.49 22.10
C GLN A 42 0.73 15.46 23.05
N GLN A 43 0.12 16.62 23.30
CA GLN A 43 0.68 17.68 24.16
C GLN A 43 2.12 18.04 23.78
N GLY A 44 2.38 18.20 22.49
CA GLY A 44 3.70 18.50 21.95
C GLY A 44 4.70 17.33 21.97
N THR A 45 4.37 16.18 22.57
CA THR A 45 5.24 15.02 22.67
C THR A 45 4.88 13.99 21.59
N LYS A 46 5.85 13.57 20.79
CA LYS A 46 5.68 12.50 19.81
C LYS A 46 5.59 11.15 20.49
N PHE A 47 4.70 10.31 19.99
CA PHE A 47 4.62 8.90 20.36
C PHE A 47 4.56 8.03 19.10
N ASN A 48 5.08 6.81 19.20
CA ASN A 48 5.02 5.83 18.14
C ASN A 48 3.91 4.82 18.44
N GLY A 49 3.14 4.50 17.41
CA GLY A 49 2.22 3.38 17.43
C GLY A 49 2.52 2.44 16.26
N ARG A 50 2.02 1.22 16.35
CA ARG A 50 2.07 0.25 15.26
C ARG A 50 0.81 -0.60 15.27
N PHE A 51 0.48 -1.15 14.11
CA PHE A 51 -0.54 -2.19 13.99
C PHE A 51 0.16 -3.55 13.97
N GLN A 52 -0.25 -4.44 14.86
CA GLN A 52 0.33 -5.77 15.00
C GLN A 52 -0.20 -6.73 13.93
N THR A 53 -1.40 -6.46 13.41
CA THR A 53 -2.04 -7.27 12.36
C THR A 53 -2.27 -6.42 11.12
N PHE A 54 -1.63 -6.80 10.04
CA PHE A 54 -1.76 -6.15 8.73
C PHE A 54 -1.58 -7.16 7.60
N THR A 55 -2.05 -6.80 6.43
CA THR A 55 -1.81 -7.52 5.18
C THR A 55 -1.40 -6.51 4.10
N ALA A 56 -0.57 -6.95 3.16
CA ALA A 56 -0.28 -6.16 1.98
C ALA A 56 -0.18 -7.06 0.74
N GLN A 57 -0.81 -6.62 -0.33
CA GLN A 57 -0.67 -7.18 -1.66
C GLN A 57 0.20 -6.22 -2.46
N ILE A 58 1.39 -6.66 -2.81
CA ILE A 58 2.40 -5.87 -3.52
C ILE A 58 2.62 -6.53 -4.88
N ASP A 59 1.95 -6.02 -5.88
CA ASP A 59 2.09 -6.47 -7.27
C ASP A 59 2.92 -5.45 -8.04
N LEU A 60 4.23 -5.48 -7.82
CA LEU A 60 5.18 -4.54 -8.40
C LEU A 60 6.26 -5.33 -9.17
N ASP A 61 6.51 -4.89 -10.42
CA ASP A 61 7.72 -5.28 -11.11
C ASP A 61 8.89 -4.42 -10.59
N ALA A 62 9.95 -5.06 -10.09
CA ALA A 62 11.13 -4.35 -9.61
C ALA A 62 11.82 -3.52 -10.71
N ALA A 63 11.66 -3.89 -11.99
CA ALA A 63 12.19 -3.15 -13.14
C ALA A 63 11.33 -1.92 -13.50
N ASP A 64 10.01 -2.00 -13.30
CA ASP A 64 9.06 -0.90 -13.58
C ASP A 64 7.86 -0.94 -12.63
N PRO A 65 8.02 -0.47 -11.39
CA PRO A 65 6.92 -0.43 -10.40
C PRO A 65 5.71 0.41 -10.81
N THR A 66 5.85 1.27 -11.84
CA THR A 66 4.75 2.17 -12.26
C THR A 66 3.55 1.44 -12.86
N LYS A 67 3.73 0.19 -13.30
CA LYS A 67 2.68 -0.66 -13.88
C LYS A 67 1.98 -1.56 -12.87
N GLY A 68 2.40 -1.49 -11.63
CA GLY A 68 1.90 -2.38 -10.60
C GLY A 68 0.82 -1.77 -9.72
N SER A 69 0.52 -2.47 -8.63
CA SER A 69 -0.48 -2.04 -7.64
C SER A 69 -0.04 -2.38 -6.22
N ILE A 70 -0.58 -1.60 -5.28
CA ILE A 70 -0.35 -1.75 -3.84
C ILE A 70 -1.71 -1.71 -3.15
N VAL A 71 -2.01 -2.74 -2.36
CA VAL A 71 -3.16 -2.75 -1.45
C VAL A 71 -2.64 -3.11 -0.06
N GLY A 72 -2.84 -2.22 0.90
CA GLY A 72 -2.47 -2.44 2.31
C GLY A 72 -3.69 -2.35 3.21
N THR A 73 -3.81 -3.26 4.18
CA THR A 73 -4.89 -3.26 5.17
C THR A 73 -4.29 -3.49 6.55
N VAL A 74 -4.74 -2.72 7.54
CA VAL A 74 -4.42 -2.92 8.95
C VAL A 74 -5.69 -3.20 9.75
N LYS A 75 -5.58 -4.05 10.78
CA LYS A 75 -6.63 -4.23 11.78
C LYS A 75 -6.49 -3.15 12.84
N LEU A 76 -7.52 -2.31 13.00
CA LEU A 76 -7.47 -1.16 13.92
C LEU A 76 -7.42 -1.59 15.38
N ASP A 77 -8.01 -2.72 15.73
CA ASP A 77 -7.97 -3.31 17.08
C ASP A 77 -6.59 -3.90 17.46
N SER A 78 -5.68 -3.99 16.50
CA SER A 78 -4.30 -4.44 16.72
C SER A 78 -3.33 -3.29 17.03
N VAL A 79 -3.83 -2.08 17.23
CA VAL A 79 -3.02 -0.90 17.58
C VAL A 79 -2.25 -1.13 18.88
N ASN A 80 -1.00 -0.70 18.90
CA ASN A 80 -0.14 -0.74 20.08
C ASN A 80 0.78 0.48 20.11
N THR A 81 0.56 1.36 21.06
CA THR A 81 1.37 2.56 21.28
C THR A 81 2.28 2.42 22.51
N ARG A 82 2.31 1.24 23.15
CA ARG A 82 2.97 0.96 24.44
C ARG A 82 2.37 1.75 25.61
N ASP A 83 1.10 2.10 25.47
CA ASP A 83 0.33 2.81 26.48
C ASP A 83 -1.11 2.26 26.39
N SER A 84 -1.50 1.47 27.39
CA SER A 84 -2.77 0.74 27.39
C SER A 84 -3.99 1.66 27.38
N ASP A 85 -3.90 2.82 28.02
CA ASP A 85 -5.02 3.77 28.11
C ASP A 85 -5.22 4.47 26.76
N ARG A 86 -4.11 4.81 26.10
CA ARG A 86 -4.16 5.35 24.73
C ARG A 86 -4.67 4.30 23.75
N ASP A 87 -4.18 3.06 23.83
CA ASP A 87 -4.61 1.98 22.96
C ASP A 87 -6.12 1.74 23.12
N ALA A 88 -6.63 1.70 24.35
CA ALA A 88 -8.07 1.58 24.61
C ALA A 88 -8.85 2.77 24.03
N SER A 89 -8.38 4.00 24.25
CA SER A 89 -9.02 5.22 23.73
C SER A 89 -9.07 5.23 22.20
N LEU A 90 -8.00 4.77 21.53
CA LEU A 90 -7.95 4.72 20.07
C LEU A 90 -9.02 3.80 19.46
N LEU A 91 -9.51 2.79 20.18
CA LEU A 91 -10.56 1.89 19.70
C LEU A 91 -11.97 2.49 19.82
N ASP A 92 -12.15 3.52 20.65
CA ASP A 92 -13.44 4.13 20.92
C ASP A 92 -14.05 4.82 19.70
N LYS A 93 -15.38 5.09 19.78
CA LYS A 93 -16.18 5.69 18.71
C LYS A 93 -15.67 7.05 18.22
N ASP A 94 -15.10 7.85 19.12
CA ASP A 94 -14.60 9.19 18.79
C ASP A 94 -13.27 9.11 18.03
N TRP A 95 -12.54 8.01 18.15
CA TRP A 95 -11.27 7.75 17.46
C TRP A 95 -11.47 6.81 16.26
N PHE A 96 -10.95 5.59 16.31
CA PHE A 96 -11.06 4.67 15.18
C PHE A 96 -12.46 4.07 15.01
N ASN A 97 -13.25 4.00 16.10
CA ASN A 97 -14.51 3.26 16.15
C ASN A 97 -14.32 1.82 15.62
N ALA A 98 -13.31 1.15 16.14
CA ALA A 98 -12.81 -0.13 15.61
C ALA A 98 -13.87 -1.24 15.63
N LYS A 99 -14.87 -1.14 16.52
CA LYS A 99 -16.01 -2.06 16.58
C LYS A 99 -16.87 -1.98 15.30
N GLN A 100 -17.07 -0.78 14.75
CA GLN A 100 -17.86 -0.54 13.55
C GLN A 100 -17.01 -0.59 12.29
N TYR A 101 -15.78 -0.12 12.37
CA TYR A 101 -14.82 -0.05 11.28
C TYR A 101 -13.53 -0.78 11.69
N PRO A 102 -13.49 -2.12 11.55
CA PRO A 102 -12.38 -2.91 12.08
C PRO A 102 -11.05 -2.72 11.33
N GLU A 103 -11.09 -2.09 10.16
CA GLU A 103 -9.93 -1.99 9.27
C GLU A 103 -9.73 -0.59 8.73
N ALA A 104 -8.47 -0.26 8.45
CA ALA A 104 -8.11 0.81 7.53
C ALA A 104 -7.43 0.21 6.31
N LYS A 105 -7.69 0.77 5.11
CA LYS A 105 -7.25 0.23 3.84
C LYS A 105 -6.72 1.33 2.92
N PHE A 106 -5.55 1.08 2.32
CA PHE A 106 -5.01 1.88 1.23
C PHE A 106 -5.05 1.06 -0.06
N GLU A 107 -5.47 1.68 -1.16
CA GLU A 107 -5.49 1.09 -2.50
C GLU A 107 -4.89 2.08 -3.50
N SER A 108 -3.78 1.71 -4.13
CA SER A 108 -3.18 2.53 -5.18
C SER A 108 -4.05 2.52 -6.44
N GLN A 109 -4.13 3.67 -7.10
CA GLN A 109 -4.78 3.83 -8.40
C GLN A 109 -3.76 4.11 -9.50
N LYS A 110 -2.67 4.78 -9.15
CA LYS A 110 -1.58 5.13 -10.06
C LYS A 110 -0.27 5.19 -9.30
N ILE A 111 0.77 4.66 -9.90
CA ILE A 111 2.14 4.76 -9.38
C ILE A 111 2.97 5.58 -10.37
N GLU A 112 3.71 6.56 -9.85
CA GLU A 112 4.54 7.46 -10.63
C GLU A 112 5.97 7.45 -10.09
N LYS A 113 6.95 7.52 -11.01
CA LYS A 113 8.37 7.61 -10.64
C LYS A 113 8.70 9.05 -10.23
N THR A 114 9.53 9.20 -9.21
CA THR A 114 10.04 10.50 -8.73
C THR A 114 11.57 10.47 -8.69
N ALA A 115 12.20 11.59 -8.29
CA ALA A 115 13.65 11.65 -8.13
C ALA A 115 14.16 10.67 -7.06
N ASP A 116 13.38 10.49 -5.97
CA ASP A 116 13.80 9.74 -4.78
C ASP A 116 13.06 8.38 -4.62
N GLY A 117 12.47 7.87 -5.70
CA GLY A 117 11.71 6.62 -5.67
C GLY A 117 10.40 6.71 -6.43
N TYR A 118 9.28 6.44 -5.75
CA TYR A 118 7.95 6.39 -6.37
C TYR A 118 6.90 7.05 -5.47
N VAL A 119 5.79 7.46 -6.09
CA VAL A 119 4.57 7.87 -5.39
C VAL A 119 3.42 7.00 -5.86
N ALA A 120 2.77 6.33 -4.93
CA ALA A 120 1.50 5.64 -5.14
C ALA A 120 0.36 6.60 -4.76
N ASN A 121 -0.30 7.15 -5.78
CA ASN A 121 -1.54 7.91 -5.63
C ASN A 121 -2.70 6.93 -5.55
N GLY A 122 -3.53 7.05 -4.53
CA GLY A 122 -4.61 6.09 -4.29
C GLY A 122 -5.64 6.62 -3.32
N ASN A 123 -6.42 5.71 -2.76
CA ASN A 123 -7.44 6.01 -1.77
C ASN A 123 -7.10 5.36 -0.43
N LEU A 124 -7.20 6.14 0.64
CA LEU A 124 -7.18 5.64 2.02
C LEU A 124 -8.61 5.65 2.57
N THR A 125 -9.04 4.51 3.07
CA THR A 125 -10.29 4.36 3.82
C THR A 125 -9.96 4.16 5.29
N LEU A 126 -10.47 5.04 6.13
CA LEU A 126 -10.31 4.99 7.60
C LEU A 126 -11.60 5.46 8.26
N LYS A 127 -12.06 4.75 9.29
CA LYS A 127 -13.30 5.07 10.03
C LYS A 127 -14.51 5.31 9.09
N GLY A 128 -14.64 4.48 8.05
CA GLY A 128 -15.72 4.56 7.06
C GLY A 128 -15.63 5.71 6.05
N THR A 129 -14.61 6.58 6.15
CA THR A 129 -14.38 7.68 5.23
C THR A 129 -13.25 7.34 4.26
N THR A 130 -13.45 7.60 2.97
CA THR A 130 -12.43 7.39 1.93
C THR A 130 -11.95 8.73 1.40
N LYS A 131 -10.64 8.93 1.36
CA LYS A 131 -9.99 10.14 0.84
C LYS A 131 -8.81 9.79 -0.06
N PRO A 132 -8.49 10.64 -1.06
CA PRO A 132 -7.24 10.52 -1.79
C PRO A 132 -6.04 10.60 -0.85
N ALA A 133 -5.06 9.75 -1.08
CA ALA A 133 -3.79 9.75 -0.34
C ALA A 133 -2.63 9.43 -1.28
N ALA A 134 -1.47 10.05 -1.00
CA ALA A 134 -0.26 9.83 -1.77
C ALA A 134 0.81 9.21 -0.85
N MET A 135 1.17 7.97 -1.13
CA MET A 135 2.22 7.25 -0.41
C MET A 135 3.52 7.32 -1.20
N LYS A 136 4.53 7.98 -0.65
CA LYS A 136 5.89 7.91 -1.19
C LYS A 136 6.51 6.59 -0.80
N PHE A 137 7.19 5.92 -1.72
CA PHE A 137 7.85 4.66 -1.40
C PHE A 137 9.12 4.41 -2.21
N THR A 138 9.94 3.51 -1.69
CA THR A 138 11.04 2.87 -2.39
C THR A 138 10.84 1.36 -2.42
N LEU A 139 11.30 0.73 -3.49
CA LEU A 139 11.41 -0.72 -3.61
C LEU A 139 12.87 -1.03 -3.92
N ASP A 140 13.57 -1.62 -2.96
CA ASP A 140 15.00 -1.90 -3.05
C ASP A 140 15.23 -3.41 -3.03
N GLY A 141 15.80 -3.93 -4.10
CA GLY A 141 16.04 -5.34 -4.30
C GLY A 141 15.59 -5.83 -5.66
N SER A 142 16.11 -6.98 -6.04
CA SER A 142 15.78 -7.66 -7.29
C SER A 142 15.87 -9.18 -7.10
N GLY A 143 15.25 -9.95 -7.99
CA GLY A 143 15.25 -11.40 -7.89
C GLY A 143 14.27 -11.92 -6.83
N ALA A 144 14.74 -12.68 -5.84
CA ALA A 144 13.90 -13.41 -4.90
C ALA A 144 13.46 -12.61 -3.67
N THR A 145 14.10 -11.48 -3.36
CA THR A 145 13.79 -10.66 -2.18
C THR A 145 13.85 -9.18 -2.50
N ALA A 146 13.04 -8.38 -1.79
CA ALA A 146 13.08 -6.93 -1.85
C ALA A 146 12.67 -6.31 -0.51
N LYS A 147 13.04 -5.05 -0.31
CA LYS A 147 12.58 -4.21 0.80
C LYS A 147 11.68 -3.10 0.25
N PHE A 148 10.51 -2.98 0.82
CA PHE A 148 9.59 -1.89 0.56
C PHE A 148 9.60 -0.94 1.75
N ALA A 149 9.82 0.34 1.51
CA ALA A 149 9.70 1.38 2.52
C ALA A 149 8.74 2.45 2.02
N GLY A 150 7.62 2.63 2.73
CA GLY A 150 6.56 3.57 2.36
C GLY A 150 6.28 4.58 3.47
N THR A 151 5.94 5.81 3.09
CA THR A 151 5.54 6.87 4.02
C THR A 151 4.38 7.67 3.47
N LEU A 152 3.45 8.06 4.33
CA LEU A 152 2.40 9.04 4.03
C LEU A 152 2.06 9.84 5.27
N THR A 153 1.60 11.07 5.09
CA THR A 153 1.03 11.90 6.17
C THR A 153 -0.46 12.01 5.94
N ILE A 154 -1.23 11.79 6.99
CA ILE A 154 -2.68 11.93 6.98
C ILE A 154 -3.09 13.01 7.98
N ASN A 155 -4.10 13.81 7.61
CA ASN A 155 -4.80 14.67 8.54
C ASN A 155 -5.94 13.86 9.17
N ARG A 156 -5.90 13.63 10.49
CA ARG A 156 -6.91 12.82 11.19
C ARG A 156 -8.33 13.36 11.08
N PHE A 157 -8.48 14.66 10.92
CA PHE A 157 -9.80 15.29 10.76
C PHE A 157 -10.49 14.94 9.45
N ASP A 158 -9.73 14.67 8.38
CA ASP A 158 -10.28 14.22 7.09
C ASP A 158 -11.07 12.91 7.20
N PHE A 159 -10.80 12.14 8.27
CA PHE A 159 -11.40 10.84 8.56
C PHE A 159 -12.26 10.84 9.82
N ASN A 160 -12.57 12.00 10.38
CA ASN A 160 -13.32 12.15 11.64
C ASN A 160 -12.69 11.39 12.82
N VAL A 161 -11.36 11.22 12.82
CA VAL A 161 -10.61 10.56 13.89
C VAL A 161 -10.27 11.57 15.00
N GLY A 162 -10.70 11.28 16.23
CA GLY A 162 -10.60 12.18 17.36
C GLY A 162 -11.69 13.27 17.31
N GLU A 163 -12.90 12.89 16.93
CA GLU A 163 -14.09 13.76 16.97
C GLU A 163 -14.31 14.28 18.39
N GLY A 164 -14.50 15.61 18.55
CA GLY A 164 -14.52 16.27 19.84
C GLY A 164 -13.14 16.69 20.38
N TRP A 165 -12.04 16.20 19.84
CA TRP A 165 -10.66 16.57 20.19
C TRP A 165 -10.06 17.53 19.16
N ASN A 166 -10.74 18.68 18.96
CA ASN A 166 -10.39 19.65 17.90
C ASN A 166 -9.23 20.59 18.28
N ASP A 167 -8.85 20.63 19.56
CA ASP A 167 -7.69 21.39 20.00
C ASP A 167 -6.40 20.65 19.61
N THR A 168 -5.72 21.17 18.58
CA THR A 168 -4.48 20.59 18.06
C THR A 168 -3.28 20.73 18.98
N SER A 169 -3.38 21.54 20.06
CA SER A 169 -2.35 21.58 21.10
C SER A 169 -2.37 20.32 21.99
N TRP A 170 -3.54 19.67 22.11
CA TRP A 170 -3.68 18.40 22.82
C TRP A 170 -3.31 17.20 21.95
N VAL A 171 -3.86 17.12 20.73
CA VAL A 171 -3.54 16.07 19.79
C VAL A 171 -3.38 16.68 18.40
N ALA A 172 -2.19 16.61 17.85
CA ALA A 172 -1.91 17.18 16.55
C ALA A 172 -2.82 16.56 15.46
N GLN A 173 -3.12 17.35 14.44
CA GLN A 173 -3.95 16.92 13.31
C GLN A 173 -3.23 15.95 12.38
N ASP A 174 -1.92 16.13 12.21
CA ASP A 174 -1.12 15.34 11.27
C ASP A 174 -0.54 14.10 11.93
N VAL A 175 -0.70 12.97 11.26
CA VAL A 175 -0.16 11.68 11.66
C VAL A 175 0.72 11.16 10.53
N ALA A 176 1.98 10.93 10.83
CA ALA A 176 2.91 10.32 9.88
C ALA A 176 2.80 8.78 9.97
N VAL A 177 2.54 8.13 8.83
CA VAL A 177 2.51 6.66 8.72
C VAL A 177 3.80 6.19 8.07
N ASP A 178 4.36 5.11 8.61
CA ASP A 178 5.60 4.50 8.13
C ASP A 178 5.39 2.99 7.93
N ILE A 179 5.80 2.50 6.78
CA ILE A 179 5.58 1.14 6.33
C ILE A 179 6.93 0.56 5.93
N LYS A 180 7.28 -0.59 6.50
CA LYS A 180 8.50 -1.32 6.18
C LYS A 180 8.14 -2.77 5.96
N LEU A 181 8.32 -3.25 4.73
CA LEU A 181 8.01 -4.64 4.39
C LEU A 181 9.25 -5.32 3.82
N ASP A 182 9.57 -6.47 4.38
CA ASP A 182 10.47 -7.43 3.75
C ASP A 182 9.62 -8.35 2.85
N LEU A 183 10.03 -8.46 1.59
CA LEU A 183 9.29 -9.11 0.53
C LEU A 183 10.08 -10.29 -0.02
N LYS A 184 9.38 -11.38 -0.39
CA LYS A 184 9.94 -12.54 -1.10
C LYS A 184 9.01 -12.99 -2.23
N LYS A 185 9.60 -13.59 -3.26
CA LYS A 185 8.89 -14.28 -4.36
C LYS A 185 8.80 -15.78 -4.10
#